data_850d78d163f2c126de7bec155acd575c
#
_entry.id   850d78d163f2c126de7bec155acd575c
#
_cell.length_a   1.000
_cell.length_b   1.000
_cell.length_c   1.000
_cell.angle_alpha   90.00
_cell.angle_beta   90.00
_cell.angle_gamma   90.00
#
_symmetry.space_group_name_H-M   'P 1'
#
loop_
_entity.id
_entity.type
_entity.pdbx_description
1 polymer ?
#
loop_
_entity_poly.entity_id
_entity_poly.type
_entity_poly.pdbx_seq_one_letter_code
_entity_poly.pdbx_strand_id
1 'polypeptide(L)'
;MVDYTLFRIFARMKRYLAFFITLSAALTMMAGNRIYSERFKALTSIVNGDWLNRPVMILGSADKLRIDFDELSHDYHRLTYHIDHCEADWSVSEEVFESDWLSGFNNNQIEDYQNSINTTVQYTHYHLTIPNDRCRLTMSGNYRLTIMDEDADNEKVLEVEFYVVEPLMEIGLQATTNTDIDHNVSHQQLAMTLSYNNVRVNNTDEEIHTVVMQNWREDTMRKDVRPNFVNNKGLAWEHNKGLIFDAGNEYHKFEVLDVSHPTMGIERITWDGHRYQAYPYPSTIRKNYLTDIDADGAFVIRNSDVTEINYTCDYVWVNYELQSPWQGDVYIQGHWTTDAQREHYQMFYDETGKCYRATIMQKQGYYSYQYVLQNGGIPPSEGNFFQTENCYQALVYYRGLGARTWRLVGYRGIVLR
;
A
#
# COMPACT_ATOMS: atom_id res chain seq x y z
N MET A 1 -29.38 -43.35 33.58
CA MET A 1 -29.90 -42.60 32.41
C MET A 1 -29.01 -41.31 32.32
N VAL A 2 -27.93 -41.37 31.57
CA VAL A 2 -26.99 -40.24 31.46
C VAL A 2 -27.58 -39.27 30.44
N ASP A 3 -27.66 -38.04 30.86
CA ASP A 3 -28.38 -36.95 30.18
C ASP A 3 -27.75 -36.60 28.79
N TYR A 4 -28.38 -37.09 27.73
CA TYR A 4 -28.01 -36.85 26.33
C TYR A 4 -28.13 -35.37 25.91
N THR A 5 -28.75 -34.53 26.72
CA THR A 5 -28.98 -33.11 26.46
C THR A 5 -27.72 -32.30 26.68
N LEU A 6 -26.94 -32.61 27.70
CA LEU A 6 -25.68 -31.94 28.00
C LEU A 6 -24.60 -32.21 26.92
N PHE A 7 -24.57 -33.40 26.35
CA PHE A 7 -23.61 -33.77 25.32
C PHE A 7 -23.88 -33.01 23.99
N ARG A 8 -25.14 -32.72 23.66
CA ARG A 8 -25.52 -31.95 22.49
C ARG A 8 -25.20 -30.44 22.63
N ILE A 9 -25.29 -29.89 23.85
CA ILE A 9 -24.93 -28.51 24.13
C ILE A 9 -23.41 -28.32 24.03
N PHE A 10 -22.62 -29.23 24.60
CA PHE A 10 -21.16 -29.18 24.48
C PHE A 10 -20.66 -29.38 23.04
N ALA A 11 -21.29 -30.23 22.26
CA ALA A 11 -20.94 -30.42 20.85
C ALA A 11 -21.30 -29.19 19.98
N ARG A 12 -22.39 -28.49 20.29
CA ARG A 12 -22.74 -27.20 19.64
C ARG A 12 -21.80 -26.08 20.06
N MET A 13 -21.47 -25.94 21.34
CA MET A 13 -20.50 -24.95 21.80
C MET A 13 -19.11 -25.16 21.17
N LYS A 14 -18.61 -26.38 21.04
CA LYS A 14 -17.35 -26.66 20.34
C LYS A 14 -17.41 -26.27 18.85
N ARG A 15 -18.55 -26.42 18.16
CA ARG A 15 -18.73 -25.97 16.77
C ARG A 15 -18.76 -24.45 16.65
N TYR A 16 -19.38 -23.74 17.58
CA TYR A 16 -19.36 -22.27 17.59
C TYR A 16 -18.00 -21.71 18.01
N LEU A 17 -17.30 -22.36 18.96
CA LEU A 17 -15.94 -21.98 19.33
C LEU A 17 -14.96 -22.22 18.19
N ALA A 18 -15.09 -23.33 17.44
CA ALA A 18 -14.28 -23.62 16.25
C ALA A 18 -14.59 -22.61 15.11
N PHE A 19 -15.84 -22.19 14.96
CA PHE A 19 -16.24 -21.19 13.97
C PHE A 19 -15.73 -19.78 14.32
N PHE A 20 -15.71 -19.41 15.60
CA PHE A 20 -15.11 -18.16 16.10
C PHE A 20 -13.58 -18.17 15.99
N ILE A 21 -12.90 -19.27 16.22
CA ILE A 21 -11.44 -19.39 16.10
C ILE A 21 -11.03 -19.38 14.62
N THR A 22 -11.84 -19.90 13.70
CA THR A 22 -11.55 -19.84 12.25
C THR A 22 -11.92 -18.51 11.62
N LEU A 23 -12.77 -17.69 12.24
CA LEU A 23 -13.10 -16.34 11.73
C LEU A 23 -12.09 -15.29 12.22
N SER A 24 -11.32 -15.55 13.26
CA SER A 24 -10.27 -14.65 13.76
C SER A 24 -8.89 -14.89 13.13
N ALA A 25 -8.74 -15.90 12.28
CA ALA A 25 -7.44 -16.29 11.68
C ALA A 25 -7.26 -15.81 10.22
N ALA A 26 -8.13 -14.94 9.71
CA ALA A 26 -8.00 -14.37 8.37
C ALA A 26 -7.91 -12.83 8.39
N LEU A 27 -7.26 -12.26 9.39
CA LEU A 27 -6.61 -10.97 9.21
C LEU A 27 -5.35 -11.24 8.38
N THR A 28 -5.49 -11.32 7.07
CA THR A 28 -4.37 -11.14 6.16
C THR A 28 -3.78 -9.79 6.51
N MET A 29 -2.59 -9.79 7.11
CA MET A 29 -1.83 -8.56 7.27
C MET A 29 -1.58 -8.02 5.86
N MET A 30 -2.23 -6.92 5.54
CA MET A 30 -2.08 -6.26 4.24
C MET A 30 -0.82 -5.42 4.29
N ALA A 31 0.04 -5.52 3.28
CA ALA A 31 1.27 -4.73 3.19
C ALA A 31 0.94 -3.26 2.91
N GLY A 32 1.60 -2.34 3.60
CA GLY A 32 1.42 -0.91 3.37
C GLY A 32 1.65 -0.06 4.60
N ASN A 33 1.67 1.23 4.38
CA ASN A 33 1.74 2.18 5.48
C ASN A 33 0.45 2.13 6.31
N ARG A 34 0.56 2.17 7.64
CA ARG A 34 -0.60 2.17 8.54
C ARG A 34 -0.50 3.34 9.52
N ILE A 35 -1.63 4.00 9.71
CA ILE A 35 -1.82 5.05 10.70
C ILE A 35 -2.84 4.53 11.72
N TYR A 36 -2.43 4.35 12.97
CA TYR A 36 -3.28 3.81 14.04
C TYR A 36 -3.96 4.90 14.87
N SER A 37 -3.35 6.08 14.95
CA SER A 37 -3.89 7.20 15.73
C SER A 37 -4.32 8.35 14.82
N GLU A 38 -5.50 8.91 15.05
CA GLU A 38 -6.05 10.04 14.27
C GLU A 38 -5.22 11.32 14.40
N ARG A 39 -4.36 11.43 15.41
CA ARG A 39 -3.43 12.54 15.56
C ARG A 39 -2.35 12.57 14.49
N PHE A 40 -2.08 11.44 13.84
CA PHE A 40 -1.03 11.32 12.83
C PHE A 40 -1.63 11.32 11.42
N LYS A 41 -0.99 12.05 10.52
CA LYS A 41 -1.43 12.24 9.12
C LYS A 41 -0.24 12.31 8.16
N ALA A 42 -0.55 12.33 6.87
CA ALA A 42 0.39 12.56 5.77
C ALA A 42 1.62 11.64 5.78
N LEU A 43 1.47 10.38 6.21
CA LEU A 43 2.55 9.41 6.23
C LEU A 43 3.00 9.07 4.81
N THR A 44 4.26 9.36 4.50
CA THR A 44 4.92 8.99 3.25
C THR A 44 6.16 8.14 3.51
N SER A 45 6.48 7.24 2.59
CA SER A 45 7.67 6.41 2.61
C SER A 45 8.24 6.32 1.20
N ILE A 46 9.36 6.99 0.95
CA ILE A 46 9.87 7.23 -0.40
C ILE A 46 11.35 6.86 -0.47
N VAL A 47 11.73 6.05 -1.47
CA VAL A 47 13.14 5.71 -1.73
C VAL A 47 13.68 6.63 -2.84
N ASN A 48 14.77 7.34 -2.56
CA ASN A 48 15.48 8.19 -3.53
C ASN A 48 14.60 9.21 -4.26
N GLY A 49 13.48 9.65 -3.66
CA GLY A 49 12.55 10.60 -4.25
C GLY A 49 11.53 10.00 -5.23
N ASP A 50 11.52 8.70 -5.42
CA ASP A 50 10.51 8.00 -6.24
C ASP A 50 9.20 7.85 -5.45
N TRP A 51 8.30 8.78 -5.60
CA TRP A 51 6.99 8.80 -4.94
C TRP A 51 5.92 7.99 -5.69
N LEU A 52 6.21 7.54 -6.92
CA LEU A 52 5.28 6.75 -7.74
C LEU A 52 5.26 5.28 -7.33
N ASN A 53 6.38 4.77 -6.81
CA ASN A 53 6.52 3.38 -6.43
C ASN A 53 6.53 3.19 -4.91
N ARG A 54 6.16 1.99 -4.46
CA ARG A 54 6.38 1.59 -3.07
C ARG A 54 7.88 1.47 -2.77
N PRO A 55 8.29 1.62 -1.49
CA PRO A 55 9.69 1.69 -1.12
C PRO A 55 10.40 0.32 -1.29
N VAL A 56 11.21 0.22 -2.32
CA VAL A 56 12.12 -0.91 -2.57
C VAL A 56 13.55 -0.39 -2.61
N MET A 57 14.40 -0.87 -1.71
CA MET A 57 15.84 -0.54 -1.65
C MET A 57 16.67 -1.72 -2.15
N ILE A 58 17.81 -1.44 -2.75
CA ILE A 58 18.80 -2.46 -3.09
C ILE A 58 19.80 -2.62 -1.94
N LEU A 59 19.96 -3.85 -1.45
CA LEU A 59 20.86 -4.16 -0.36
C LEU A 59 22.31 -3.74 -0.70
N GLY A 60 22.93 -2.99 0.20
CA GLY A 60 24.30 -2.52 0.02
C GLY A 60 24.49 -1.37 -0.97
N SER A 61 23.43 -0.85 -1.57
CA SER A 61 23.46 0.35 -2.40
C SER A 61 23.53 1.64 -1.55
N ALA A 62 23.48 2.78 -2.22
CA ALA A 62 23.36 4.10 -1.58
C ALA A 62 21.90 4.53 -1.35
N ASP A 63 20.93 3.63 -1.56
CA ASP A 63 19.51 3.94 -1.42
C ASP A 63 19.17 4.43 -0.02
N LYS A 64 18.27 5.39 0.02
CA LYS A 64 17.75 6.00 1.23
C LYS A 64 16.23 5.95 1.23
N LEU A 65 15.65 5.27 2.21
CA LEU A 65 14.23 5.36 2.53
C LEU A 65 14.02 6.60 3.39
N ARG A 66 13.21 7.52 2.91
CA ARG A 66 12.73 8.69 3.62
C ARG A 66 11.31 8.43 4.10
N ILE A 67 11.06 8.68 5.38
CA ILE A 67 9.75 8.57 6.02
C ILE A 67 9.41 9.94 6.57
N ASP A 68 8.28 10.50 6.14
CA ASP A 68 7.76 11.79 6.62
C ASP A 68 6.33 11.62 7.11
N PHE A 69 5.96 12.29 8.18
CA PHE A 69 4.59 12.31 8.72
C PHE A 69 4.37 13.52 9.63
N ASP A 70 3.10 13.83 9.89
CA ASP A 70 2.70 14.93 10.74
C ASP A 70 1.94 14.42 11.98
N GLU A 71 2.17 15.10 13.09
CA GLU A 71 1.41 14.98 14.33
C GLU A 71 0.63 16.31 14.58
N LEU A 72 -0.68 16.22 14.87
CA LEU A 72 -1.60 17.35 14.80
C LEU A 72 -1.70 18.20 16.10
N SER A 73 -0.79 18.04 17.07
CA SER A 73 -0.83 18.86 18.29
C SER A 73 -0.05 20.17 18.21
N HIS A 74 0.90 20.28 17.25
CA HIS A 74 1.90 21.36 17.15
C HIS A 74 2.90 21.40 18.32
N ASP A 75 2.94 20.35 19.13
CA ASP A 75 3.88 20.15 20.20
C ASP A 75 4.90 19.08 19.84
N TYR A 76 6.04 19.06 20.51
CA TYR A 76 7.01 17.98 20.38
C TYR A 76 6.56 16.75 21.16
N HIS A 77 6.57 15.58 20.50
CA HIS A 77 6.38 14.26 21.11
C HIS A 77 7.66 13.43 20.99
N ARG A 78 7.97 12.68 22.03
CA ARG A 78 9.08 11.71 21.99
C ARG A 78 8.66 10.47 21.25
N LEU A 79 8.96 10.47 19.95
CA LEU A 79 8.68 9.36 19.07
C LEU A 79 9.92 8.47 18.92
N THR A 80 9.73 7.17 19.04
CA THR A 80 10.75 6.17 18.82
C THR A 80 10.35 5.25 17.67
N TYR A 81 11.34 4.68 16.97
CA TYR A 81 11.09 3.70 15.94
C TYR A 81 11.80 2.38 16.24
N HIS A 82 11.14 1.29 15.90
CA HIS A 82 11.64 -0.07 15.93
C HIS A 82 11.50 -0.69 14.55
N ILE A 83 12.48 -1.49 14.11
CA ILE A 83 12.47 -2.19 12.84
C ILE A 83 12.41 -3.69 13.10
N ASP A 84 11.55 -4.41 12.38
CA ASP A 84 11.48 -5.86 12.32
C ASP A 84 11.84 -6.36 10.93
N HIS A 85 12.63 -7.43 10.85
CA HIS A 85 12.74 -8.22 9.63
C HIS A 85 11.55 -9.17 9.53
N CYS A 86 10.92 -9.23 8.36
CA CYS A 86 9.72 -10.03 8.13
C CYS A 86 9.91 -11.06 7.01
N GLU A 87 9.17 -12.16 7.12
CA GLU A 87 9.05 -13.20 6.11
C GLU A 87 8.27 -12.69 4.88
N ALA A 88 8.17 -13.51 3.84
CA ALA A 88 7.45 -13.17 2.61
C ALA A 88 5.94 -12.88 2.83
N ASP A 89 5.36 -13.38 3.90
CA ASP A 89 3.97 -13.16 4.31
C ASP A 89 3.79 -12.04 5.34
N TRP A 90 4.86 -11.27 5.62
CA TRP A 90 4.91 -10.19 6.59
C TRP A 90 4.86 -10.62 8.08
N SER A 91 4.90 -11.89 8.39
CA SER A 91 5.16 -12.33 9.76
C SER A 91 6.59 -11.97 10.17
N VAL A 92 6.81 -11.66 11.44
CA VAL A 92 8.15 -11.35 11.95
C VAL A 92 9.03 -12.60 11.86
N SER A 93 10.27 -12.43 11.41
CA SER A 93 11.24 -13.52 11.26
C SER A 93 11.81 -13.95 12.61
N GLU A 94 11.15 -14.89 13.28
CA GLU A 94 11.50 -15.35 14.63
C GLU A 94 12.78 -16.19 14.70
N GLU A 95 13.19 -16.80 13.58
CA GLU A 95 14.34 -17.72 13.54
C GLU A 95 15.70 -17.02 13.33
N VAL A 96 15.71 -15.69 13.06
CA VAL A 96 16.92 -14.89 12.88
C VAL A 96 17.10 -13.90 14.02
N PHE A 97 18.35 -13.69 14.42
CA PHE A 97 18.66 -12.69 15.43
C PHE A 97 18.73 -11.28 14.82
N GLU A 98 18.43 -10.27 15.60
CA GLU A 98 18.53 -8.87 15.17
C GLU A 98 19.91 -8.55 14.57
N SER A 99 20.99 -9.06 15.14
CA SER A 99 22.36 -8.90 14.64
C SER A 99 22.63 -9.54 13.26
N ASP A 100 21.76 -10.43 12.78
CA ASP A 100 21.89 -11.04 11.46
C ASP A 100 21.47 -10.08 10.35
N TRP A 101 20.52 -9.19 10.62
CA TRP A 101 19.90 -8.30 9.63
C TRP A 101 20.05 -6.80 9.92
N LEU A 102 20.44 -6.41 11.15
CA LEU A 102 20.65 -5.04 11.57
C LEU A 102 22.06 -4.85 12.12
N SER A 103 22.77 -3.84 11.64
CA SER A 103 24.02 -3.36 12.22
C SER A 103 23.77 -2.00 12.87
N GLY A 104 24.05 -1.91 14.18
CA GLY A 104 23.80 -0.71 15.00
C GLY A 104 22.78 -0.97 16.09
N PHE A 105 21.89 -0.04 16.30
CA PHE A 105 20.88 -0.09 17.35
C PHE A 105 19.47 -0.05 16.78
N ASN A 106 18.58 -0.82 17.38
CA ASN A 106 17.14 -0.71 17.20
C ASN A 106 16.53 0.17 18.31
N ASN A 107 15.26 0.55 18.24
CA ASN A 107 14.59 1.42 19.23
C ASN A 107 15.26 2.81 19.36
N ASN A 108 15.43 3.51 18.26
CA ASN A 108 16.01 4.83 18.21
C ASN A 108 14.95 5.93 18.25
N GLN A 109 15.27 7.05 18.87
CA GLN A 109 14.44 8.25 18.89
C GLN A 109 14.46 8.96 17.53
N ILE A 110 13.31 9.54 17.13
CA ILE A 110 13.18 10.45 15.99
C ILE A 110 13.46 11.87 16.49
N GLU A 111 14.58 12.43 16.06
CA GLU A 111 15.06 13.74 16.55
C GLU A 111 14.82 14.87 15.55
N ASP A 112 14.53 14.55 14.30
CA ASP A 112 14.31 15.53 13.23
C ASP A 112 12.82 15.87 13.13
N TYR A 113 12.48 17.09 13.55
CA TYR A 113 11.11 17.60 13.51
C TYR A 113 11.07 19.11 13.30
N GLN A 114 9.94 19.59 12.79
CA GLN A 114 9.69 21.00 12.53
C GLN A 114 8.19 21.32 12.72
N ASN A 115 7.90 22.39 13.48
CA ASN A 115 6.53 22.88 13.60
C ASN A 115 6.05 23.55 12.31
N SER A 116 4.77 23.37 11.99
CA SER A 116 4.14 24.00 10.83
C SER A 116 4.15 25.52 10.92
N ILE A 117 4.26 26.17 9.76
CA ILE A 117 4.35 27.63 9.65
C ILE A 117 3.27 28.13 8.69
N ASN A 118 2.50 29.13 9.11
CA ASN A 118 1.45 29.78 8.32
C ASN A 118 0.35 28.82 7.83
N THR A 119 0.04 27.79 8.60
CA THR A 119 -1.01 26.83 8.32
C THR A 119 -2.24 27.10 9.19
N THR A 120 -3.45 26.81 8.68
CA THR A 120 -4.70 26.91 9.45
C THR A 120 -4.86 25.72 10.39
N VAL A 121 -4.38 24.55 9.98
CA VAL A 121 -4.24 23.39 10.84
C VAL A 121 -2.79 23.29 11.28
N GLN A 122 -2.58 23.40 12.60
CA GLN A 122 -1.24 23.32 13.19
C GLN A 122 -0.82 21.85 13.34
N TYR A 123 0.45 21.55 13.07
CA TYR A 123 1.04 20.22 13.22
C TYR A 123 2.55 20.32 13.47
N THR A 124 3.12 19.25 13.98
CA THR A 124 4.57 19.01 14.03
C THR A 124 4.91 17.98 12.95
N HIS A 125 5.77 18.36 12.02
CA HIS A 125 6.30 17.48 10.99
C HIS A 125 7.50 16.71 11.50
N TYR A 126 7.56 15.40 11.31
CA TYR A 126 8.67 14.53 11.66
C TYR A 126 9.29 13.90 10.41
N HIS A 127 10.61 13.74 10.45
CA HIS A 127 11.40 13.17 9.38
C HIS A 127 12.33 12.07 9.88
N LEU A 128 12.40 10.95 9.15
CA LEU A 128 13.30 9.84 9.43
C LEU A 128 13.89 9.30 8.12
N THR A 129 15.20 9.01 8.12
CA THR A 129 15.88 8.37 6.99
C THR A 129 16.49 7.03 7.41
N ILE A 130 16.30 5.98 6.62
CA ILE A 130 16.90 4.65 6.79
C ILE A 130 17.67 4.26 5.50
N PRO A 131 18.90 3.73 5.60
CA PRO A 131 19.76 3.64 6.77
C PRO A 131 20.25 5.00 7.25
N ASN A 132 20.62 5.08 8.52
CA ASN A 132 21.24 6.26 9.14
C ASN A 132 22.47 5.86 9.95
N ASP A 133 23.07 6.81 10.70
CA ASP A 133 24.27 6.55 11.47
C ASP A 133 24.07 5.56 12.63
N ARG A 134 22.81 5.38 13.08
CA ARG A 134 22.45 4.50 14.20
C ARG A 134 22.07 3.09 13.76
N CYS A 135 21.56 2.92 12.53
CA CYS A 135 21.15 1.60 12.02
C CYS A 135 21.37 1.45 10.52
N ARG A 136 21.83 0.23 10.13
CA ARG A 136 22.02 -0.18 8.75
C ARG A 136 21.50 -1.60 8.58
N LEU A 137 20.74 -1.83 7.51
CA LEU A 137 20.24 -3.15 7.16
C LEU A 137 21.32 -3.97 6.42
N THR A 138 21.46 -5.24 6.80
CA THR A 138 22.51 -6.15 6.32
C THR A 138 21.97 -7.41 5.65
N MET A 139 20.65 -7.55 5.57
CA MET A 139 19.93 -8.68 4.98
C MET A 139 18.83 -8.20 4.04
N SER A 140 18.55 -8.93 2.99
CA SER A 140 17.39 -8.68 2.13
C SER A 140 16.13 -9.34 2.68
N GLY A 141 14.95 -8.78 2.42
CA GLY A 141 13.67 -9.27 2.89
C GLY A 141 12.63 -8.17 2.97
N ASN A 142 11.52 -8.46 3.62
CA ASN A 142 10.52 -7.48 4.00
C ASN A 142 10.91 -6.86 5.34
N TYR A 143 10.60 -5.58 5.50
CA TYR A 143 10.88 -4.86 6.74
C TYR A 143 9.67 -4.05 7.18
N ARG A 144 9.39 -4.09 8.48
CA ARG A 144 8.37 -3.29 9.12
C ARG A 144 9.03 -2.34 10.10
N LEU A 145 8.82 -1.03 9.92
CA LEU A 145 9.23 -0.01 10.86
C LEU A 145 8.00 0.47 11.62
N THR A 146 8.01 0.28 12.92
CA THR A 146 6.95 0.70 13.84
C THR A 146 7.37 1.96 14.57
N ILE A 147 6.51 2.99 14.60
CA ILE A 147 6.72 4.23 15.36
C ILE A 147 5.80 4.18 16.57
N MET A 148 6.38 4.49 17.74
CA MET A 148 5.71 4.53 19.04
C MET A 148 5.83 5.90 19.66
N ASP A 149 4.77 6.34 20.34
CA ASP A 149 4.72 7.59 21.10
C ASP A 149 5.03 7.28 22.59
N GLU A 150 6.24 7.63 23.06
CA GLU A 150 6.63 7.41 24.45
C GLU A 150 5.85 8.28 25.43
N ASP A 151 5.38 9.45 24.98
CA ASP A 151 4.59 10.34 25.82
C ASP A 151 3.13 9.86 25.96
N ALA A 152 2.72 8.84 25.19
CA ALA A 152 1.43 8.16 25.23
C ALA A 152 1.58 6.66 25.58
N ASP A 153 2.30 6.32 26.65
CA ASP A 153 2.50 4.96 27.15
C ASP A 153 3.07 3.98 26.11
N ASN A 154 3.93 4.44 25.22
CA ASN A 154 4.45 3.69 24.06
C ASN A 154 3.34 3.17 23.12
N GLU A 155 2.31 3.98 22.90
CA GLU A 155 1.29 3.66 21.93
C GLU A 155 1.90 3.50 20.53
N LYS A 156 1.55 2.41 19.83
CA LYS A 156 1.89 2.24 18.43
C LYS A 156 1.04 3.19 17.58
N VAL A 157 1.70 4.15 16.92
CA VAL A 157 1.02 5.21 16.20
C VAL A 157 1.08 5.04 14.68
N LEU A 158 2.21 4.54 14.15
CA LEU A 158 2.44 4.36 12.73
C LEU A 158 3.19 3.07 12.43
N GLU A 159 2.95 2.51 11.26
CA GLU A 159 3.76 1.45 10.65
C GLU A 159 4.10 1.80 9.20
N VAL A 160 5.34 1.51 8.83
CA VAL A 160 5.85 1.62 7.46
C VAL A 160 6.41 0.28 7.02
N GLU A 161 5.92 -0.25 5.91
CA GLU A 161 6.41 -1.49 5.32
C GLU A 161 7.20 -1.19 4.05
N PHE A 162 8.38 -1.79 3.93
CA PHE A 162 9.29 -1.58 2.81
C PHE A 162 10.07 -2.85 2.49
N TYR A 163 10.70 -2.86 1.31
CA TYR A 163 11.43 -4.00 0.79
C TYR A 163 12.91 -3.70 0.66
N VAL A 164 13.75 -4.68 0.97
CA VAL A 164 15.18 -4.65 0.69
C VAL A 164 15.53 -5.84 -0.19
N VAL A 165 15.91 -5.58 -1.43
CA VAL A 165 16.20 -6.61 -2.42
C VAL A 165 17.69 -6.83 -2.58
N GLU A 166 18.12 -8.10 -2.65
CA GLU A 166 19.45 -8.50 -3.10
C GLU A 166 19.29 -9.17 -4.47
N PRO A 167 19.68 -8.51 -5.59
CA PRO A 167 19.32 -8.96 -6.94
C PRO A 167 20.16 -10.17 -7.37
N LEU A 168 19.91 -11.33 -6.78
CA LEU A 168 20.59 -12.61 -7.09
C LEU A 168 19.93 -13.36 -8.24
N MET A 169 18.62 -13.21 -8.42
CA MET A 169 17.86 -13.82 -9.50
C MET A 169 17.30 -12.74 -10.41
N GLU A 170 17.14 -13.08 -11.70
CA GLU A 170 16.65 -12.15 -12.70
C GLU A 170 15.19 -12.49 -13.09
N ILE A 171 14.35 -11.47 -13.11
CA ILE A 171 12.94 -11.58 -13.49
C ILE A 171 12.74 -10.90 -14.84
N GLY A 172 12.28 -11.66 -15.84
CA GLY A 172 11.67 -11.12 -17.05
C GLY A 172 10.16 -11.01 -16.85
N LEU A 173 9.57 -9.86 -17.16
CA LEU A 173 8.13 -9.63 -17.03
C LEU A 173 7.62 -8.92 -18.29
N GLN A 174 6.51 -9.40 -18.84
CA GLN A 174 5.83 -8.81 -20.00
C GLN A 174 4.32 -8.82 -19.75
N ALA A 175 3.63 -7.79 -20.21
CA ALA A 175 2.18 -7.69 -20.13
C ALA A 175 1.57 -7.57 -21.52
N THR A 176 0.37 -8.12 -21.68
CA THR A 176 -0.41 -8.09 -22.93
C THR A 176 -1.90 -7.94 -22.65
N THR A 177 -2.59 -7.29 -23.56
CA THR A 177 -4.07 -7.16 -23.56
C THR A 177 -4.77 -8.27 -24.36
N ASN A 178 -3.98 -9.08 -25.09
CA ASN A 178 -4.47 -10.28 -25.73
C ASN A 178 -4.34 -11.45 -24.75
N THR A 179 -5.38 -11.69 -23.97
CA THR A 179 -5.38 -12.66 -22.88
C THR A 179 -5.95 -14.03 -23.32
N ASP A 180 -5.69 -15.07 -22.51
CA ASP A 180 -6.23 -16.40 -22.75
C ASP A 180 -7.73 -16.55 -22.44
N ILE A 181 -8.39 -15.49 -21.95
CA ILE A 181 -9.82 -15.48 -21.65
C ILE A 181 -10.61 -14.49 -22.48
N ASP A 182 -9.99 -13.39 -22.89
CA ASP A 182 -10.56 -12.42 -23.81
C ASP A 182 -9.47 -11.78 -24.69
N HIS A 183 -9.89 -11.11 -25.76
CA HIS A 183 -8.99 -10.44 -26.68
C HIS A 183 -9.32 -8.94 -26.72
N ASN A 184 -8.53 -8.12 -26.03
CA ASN A 184 -8.71 -6.67 -25.96
C ASN A 184 -10.11 -6.26 -25.47
N VAL A 185 -10.57 -6.81 -24.35
CA VAL A 185 -11.87 -6.46 -23.75
C VAL A 185 -11.68 -5.80 -22.37
N SER A 186 -11.33 -6.57 -21.35
CA SER A 186 -11.33 -6.09 -19.98
C SER A 186 -10.20 -6.63 -19.11
N HIS A 187 -9.32 -7.45 -19.66
CA HIS A 187 -8.25 -8.06 -18.88
C HIS A 187 -6.88 -7.79 -19.49
N GLN A 188 -5.87 -7.95 -18.65
CA GLN A 188 -4.46 -7.92 -18.99
C GLN A 188 -3.78 -9.17 -18.42
N GLN A 189 -2.85 -9.75 -19.16
CA GLN A 189 -2.17 -10.99 -18.80
C GLN A 189 -0.66 -10.80 -18.77
N LEU A 190 -0.01 -11.39 -17.76
CA LEU A 190 1.43 -11.38 -17.66
C LEU A 190 2.05 -12.68 -18.14
N ALA A 191 3.18 -12.55 -18.83
CA ALA A 191 4.17 -13.60 -18.98
C ALA A 191 5.36 -13.27 -18.10
N MET A 192 5.85 -14.24 -17.33
CA MET A 192 6.97 -14.07 -16.40
C MET A 192 8.01 -15.17 -16.62
N THR A 193 9.27 -14.79 -16.52
CA THR A 193 10.40 -15.73 -16.45
C THR A 193 11.24 -15.42 -15.23
N LEU A 194 11.81 -16.45 -14.62
CA LEU A 194 12.75 -16.34 -13.51
C LEU A 194 14.02 -17.10 -13.86
N SER A 195 15.14 -16.42 -13.89
CA SER A 195 16.48 -17.02 -14.01
C SER A 195 17.14 -17.12 -12.64
N TYR A 196 17.60 -18.30 -12.26
CA TYR A 196 18.29 -18.52 -10.98
C TYR A 196 19.71 -17.94 -10.98
N ASN A 197 20.25 -17.60 -12.16
CA ASN A 197 21.64 -17.16 -12.32
C ASN A 197 22.61 -18.18 -11.67
N ASN A 198 23.34 -17.77 -10.62
CA ASN A 198 24.27 -18.60 -9.88
C ASN A 198 23.69 -19.20 -8.59
N VAL A 199 22.40 -19.00 -8.31
CA VAL A 199 21.74 -19.55 -7.13
C VAL A 199 21.34 -21.00 -7.40
N ARG A 200 21.72 -21.89 -6.48
CA ARG A 200 21.33 -23.30 -6.57
C ARG A 200 19.97 -23.53 -5.94
N VAL A 201 19.00 -23.88 -6.75
CA VAL A 201 17.66 -24.27 -6.30
C VAL A 201 17.53 -25.78 -6.45
N ASN A 202 17.21 -26.50 -5.38
CA ASN A 202 17.06 -27.96 -5.38
C ASN A 202 15.61 -28.37 -5.46
N ASN A 203 14.71 -27.67 -4.74
CA ASN A 203 13.28 -27.87 -4.76
C ASN A 203 12.57 -26.51 -4.92
N THR A 204 12.02 -26.29 -6.08
CA THR A 204 11.36 -25.02 -6.42
C THR A 204 10.16 -24.72 -5.50
N ASP A 205 9.37 -25.73 -5.19
CA ASP A 205 8.12 -25.55 -4.40
C ASP A 205 8.41 -25.21 -2.93
N GLU A 206 9.61 -25.51 -2.43
CA GLU A 206 10.00 -25.26 -1.03
C GLU A 206 10.97 -24.08 -0.88
N GLU A 207 11.74 -23.78 -1.94
CA GLU A 207 12.84 -22.81 -1.87
C GLU A 207 12.51 -21.48 -2.56
N ILE A 208 11.44 -21.40 -3.39
CA ILE A 208 11.05 -20.20 -4.11
C ILE A 208 9.62 -19.79 -3.76
N HIS A 209 9.42 -18.53 -3.38
CA HIS A 209 8.13 -17.88 -3.34
C HIS A 209 8.07 -16.74 -4.35
N THR A 210 6.93 -16.62 -5.03
CA THR A 210 6.70 -15.55 -6.01
C THR A 210 5.47 -14.76 -5.62
N VAL A 211 5.56 -13.44 -5.76
CA VAL A 211 4.43 -12.53 -5.58
C VAL A 211 4.34 -11.64 -6.81
N VAL A 212 3.16 -11.60 -7.44
CA VAL A 212 2.89 -10.72 -8.58
C VAL A 212 1.66 -9.89 -8.26
N MET A 213 1.70 -8.57 -8.53
CA MET A 213 0.59 -7.68 -8.24
C MET A 213 0.47 -6.56 -9.27
N GLN A 214 -0.67 -5.89 -9.29
CA GLN A 214 -0.99 -4.75 -10.13
C GLN A 214 -1.07 -3.50 -9.26
N ASN A 215 -0.40 -2.41 -9.68
CA ASN A 215 -0.44 -1.08 -9.05
C ASN A 215 -0.12 -1.10 -7.55
N TRP A 216 0.76 -2.03 -7.12
CA TRP A 216 1.08 -2.26 -5.72
C TRP A 216 -0.14 -2.57 -4.83
N ARG A 217 -1.24 -3.04 -5.41
CA ARG A 217 -2.48 -3.36 -4.71
C ARG A 217 -2.46 -4.80 -4.23
N GLU A 218 -2.69 -5.00 -2.95
CA GLU A 218 -2.69 -6.32 -2.32
C GLU A 218 -3.89 -7.17 -2.69
N ASP A 219 -5.05 -6.53 -2.90
CA ASP A 219 -6.26 -7.21 -3.36
C ASP A 219 -6.08 -7.84 -4.76
N THR A 220 -5.10 -7.36 -5.54
CA THR A 220 -4.73 -7.96 -6.83
C THR A 220 -3.63 -9.03 -6.72
N MET A 221 -3.03 -9.21 -5.55
CA MET A 221 -1.86 -10.05 -5.35
C MET A 221 -2.09 -11.52 -5.75
N ARG A 222 -1.16 -12.06 -6.51
CA ARG A 222 -1.07 -13.48 -6.90
C ARG A 222 0.18 -14.07 -6.27
N LYS A 223 0.00 -14.98 -5.31
CA LYS A 223 1.09 -15.66 -4.59
C LYS A 223 1.28 -17.04 -5.17
N ASP A 224 2.52 -17.44 -5.39
CA ASP A 224 2.95 -18.79 -5.76
C ASP A 224 2.16 -19.42 -6.92
N VAL A 225 1.89 -18.60 -7.93
CA VAL A 225 1.25 -19.12 -9.15
C VAL A 225 2.13 -20.20 -9.74
N ARG A 226 1.59 -21.41 -9.95
CA ARG A 226 2.35 -22.54 -10.44
C ARG A 226 2.93 -22.24 -11.83
N PRO A 227 4.27 -22.37 -12.05
CA PRO A 227 4.89 -22.14 -13.34
C PRO A 227 4.45 -23.19 -14.37
N ASN A 228 4.38 -22.79 -15.64
CA ASN A 228 4.12 -23.71 -16.74
C ASN A 228 5.36 -24.54 -17.10
N PHE A 229 6.55 -23.96 -16.94
CA PHE A 229 7.81 -24.60 -17.24
C PHE A 229 8.78 -24.49 -16.06
N VAL A 230 9.41 -25.61 -15.73
CA VAL A 230 10.41 -25.70 -14.65
C VAL A 230 11.64 -26.39 -15.24
N ASN A 231 12.81 -25.80 -15.04
CA ASN A 231 14.09 -26.41 -15.40
C ASN A 231 15.16 -26.05 -14.35
N ASN A 232 16.37 -26.58 -14.51
CA ASN A 232 17.45 -26.38 -13.56
C ASN A 232 18.09 -24.97 -13.56
N LYS A 233 17.64 -24.08 -14.46
CA LYS A 233 18.12 -22.70 -14.57
C LYS A 233 17.07 -21.67 -14.21
N GLY A 234 15.79 -22.08 -14.11
CA GLY A 234 14.71 -21.14 -13.82
C GLY A 234 13.31 -21.67 -14.07
N LEU A 235 12.38 -20.76 -14.05
CA LEU A 235 10.93 -20.96 -14.18
C LEU A 235 10.36 -20.09 -15.29
N ALA A 236 9.24 -20.51 -15.90
CA ALA A 236 8.50 -19.63 -16.79
C ALA A 236 6.98 -19.82 -16.63
N TRP A 237 6.28 -18.70 -16.75
CA TRP A 237 4.83 -18.58 -16.78
C TRP A 237 4.42 -17.98 -18.13
N GLU A 238 4.04 -18.81 -19.06
CA GLU A 238 3.56 -18.41 -20.38
C GLU A 238 2.12 -18.91 -20.54
N HIS A 239 1.22 -18.07 -21.05
CA HIS A 239 -0.20 -18.41 -21.15
C HIS A 239 -0.78 -18.93 -19.83
N ASN A 240 -0.41 -18.29 -18.72
CA ASN A 240 -0.81 -18.71 -17.39
C ASN A 240 -2.03 -17.92 -16.93
N LYS A 241 -3.18 -18.62 -16.81
CA LYS A 241 -4.44 -17.99 -16.38
C LYS A 241 -4.41 -17.46 -14.95
N GLY A 242 -3.47 -17.91 -14.10
CA GLY A 242 -3.25 -17.38 -12.76
C GLY A 242 -2.64 -15.96 -12.75
N LEU A 243 -2.11 -15.52 -13.89
CA LEU A 243 -1.52 -14.20 -14.07
C LEU A 243 -2.37 -13.28 -14.97
N ILE A 244 -3.69 -13.49 -14.98
CA ILE A 244 -4.68 -12.61 -15.62
C ILE A 244 -5.27 -11.69 -14.55
N PHE A 245 -5.35 -10.40 -14.87
CA PHE A 245 -5.85 -9.34 -14.02
C PHE A 245 -6.98 -8.57 -14.72
N ASP A 246 -7.94 -8.08 -13.94
CA ASP A 246 -8.85 -7.05 -14.44
C ASP A 246 -8.03 -5.82 -14.80
N ALA A 247 -8.28 -5.23 -15.97
CA ALA A 247 -7.55 -4.05 -16.41
C ALA A 247 -7.94 -2.80 -15.60
N GLY A 248 -9.17 -2.74 -15.08
CA GLY A 248 -9.68 -1.57 -14.37
C GLY A 248 -9.85 -0.36 -15.28
N ASN A 249 -9.61 0.80 -14.72
CA ASN A 249 -9.64 2.07 -15.44
C ASN A 249 -8.59 3.02 -14.85
N GLU A 250 -8.23 4.08 -15.60
CA GLU A 250 -7.33 5.13 -15.13
C GLU A 250 -7.81 5.70 -13.78
N TYR A 251 -6.89 5.99 -12.88
CA TYR A 251 -7.24 6.54 -11.58
C TYR A 251 -7.79 7.96 -11.70
N HIS A 252 -8.71 8.31 -10.83
CA HIS A 252 -9.09 9.71 -10.60
C HIS A 252 -7.92 10.45 -9.98
N LYS A 253 -7.85 11.77 -10.22
CA LYS A 253 -6.81 12.61 -9.64
C LYS A 253 -7.27 14.02 -9.39
N PHE A 254 -6.66 14.65 -8.41
CA PHE A 254 -6.78 16.08 -8.19
C PHE A 254 -5.50 16.61 -7.53
N GLU A 255 -5.40 17.91 -7.47
CA GLU A 255 -4.30 18.60 -6.83
C GLU A 255 -4.81 19.83 -6.07
N VAL A 256 -4.36 20.00 -4.83
CA VAL A 256 -4.57 21.23 -4.05
C VAL A 256 -3.21 21.84 -3.78
N LEU A 257 -2.81 22.79 -4.64
CA LEU A 257 -1.54 23.51 -4.48
C LEU A 257 -1.68 24.77 -3.67
N ASP A 258 -2.86 25.39 -3.72
CA ASP A 258 -3.17 26.63 -3.05
C ASP A 258 -4.58 26.53 -2.42
N VAL A 259 -4.75 27.04 -1.21
CA VAL A 259 -6.06 27.04 -0.55
C VAL A 259 -6.93 28.23 -0.93
N SER A 260 -6.39 29.22 -1.65
CA SER A 260 -7.09 30.43 -2.07
C SER A 260 -7.79 30.28 -3.44
N HIS A 261 -7.38 29.33 -4.27
CA HIS A 261 -7.98 29.09 -5.59
C HIS A 261 -7.88 27.62 -6.04
N PRO A 262 -8.83 27.15 -6.86
CA PRO A 262 -8.82 25.79 -7.38
C PRO A 262 -7.62 25.52 -8.30
N THR A 263 -7.07 24.32 -8.22
CA THR A 263 -6.06 23.79 -9.12
C THR A 263 -6.58 22.55 -9.85
N MET A 264 -5.72 21.73 -10.44
CA MET A 264 -6.12 20.60 -11.29
C MET A 264 -7.12 19.68 -10.57
N GLY A 265 -8.24 19.38 -11.24
CA GLY A 265 -9.26 18.43 -10.73
C GLY A 265 -10.17 18.98 -9.63
N ILE A 266 -9.91 20.21 -9.14
CA ILE A 266 -10.72 20.87 -8.11
C ILE A 266 -11.70 21.85 -8.78
N GLU A 267 -13.00 21.68 -8.49
CA GLU A 267 -14.07 22.59 -8.95
C GLU A 267 -14.05 23.92 -8.19
N ARG A 268 -13.92 23.84 -6.86
CA ARG A 268 -13.92 25.02 -5.98
C ARG A 268 -13.24 24.72 -4.66
N ILE A 269 -12.74 25.79 -4.02
CA ILE A 269 -12.29 25.80 -2.62
C ILE A 269 -13.09 26.86 -1.88
N THR A 270 -13.54 26.57 -0.67
CA THR A 270 -14.28 27.49 0.18
C THR A 270 -13.75 27.50 1.59
N TRP A 271 -13.90 28.63 2.27
CA TRP A 271 -13.63 28.79 3.70
C TRP A 271 -14.94 28.79 4.47
N ASP A 272 -15.12 27.89 5.44
CA ASP A 272 -16.37 27.76 6.21
C ASP A 272 -16.37 28.57 7.53
N GLY A 273 -15.34 29.36 7.76
CA GLY A 273 -15.11 30.12 8.99
C GLY A 273 -14.09 29.48 9.93
N HIS A 274 -13.75 28.19 9.73
CA HIS A 274 -12.82 27.43 10.56
C HIS A 274 -11.78 26.65 9.77
N ARG A 275 -12.11 26.21 8.53
CA ARG A 275 -11.28 25.33 7.74
C ARG A 275 -11.56 25.47 6.24
N TYR A 276 -10.57 25.13 5.42
CA TYR A 276 -10.73 25.07 3.98
C TYR A 276 -11.43 23.78 3.55
N GLN A 277 -12.41 23.92 2.64
CA GLN A 277 -13.15 22.84 2.00
C GLN A 277 -12.81 22.80 0.53
N ALA A 278 -12.21 21.72 0.05
CA ALA A 278 -11.91 21.49 -1.36
C ALA A 278 -12.94 20.53 -1.96
N TYR A 279 -13.41 20.82 -3.15
CA TYR A 279 -14.41 20.03 -3.87
C TYR A 279 -13.81 19.59 -5.21
N PRO A 280 -13.33 18.34 -5.35
CA PRO A 280 -13.04 17.77 -6.65
C PRO A 280 -14.28 17.79 -7.54
N TYR A 281 -14.10 17.81 -8.87
CA TYR A 281 -15.22 17.63 -9.78
C TYR A 281 -15.94 16.31 -9.48
N PRO A 282 -17.30 16.30 -9.42
CA PRO A 282 -18.05 15.08 -9.16
C PRO A 282 -17.70 13.98 -10.17
N SER A 283 -17.36 12.80 -9.67
CA SER A 283 -17.11 11.64 -10.52
C SER A 283 -18.44 11.07 -11.03
N THR A 284 -18.44 10.61 -12.28
CA THR A 284 -19.60 10.01 -12.93
C THR A 284 -19.31 8.61 -13.43
N ILE A 285 -20.33 7.84 -13.80
CA ILE A 285 -20.17 6.50 -14.36
C ILE A 285 -19.34 6.55 -15.64
N ARG A 286 -18.23 5.83 -15.68
CA ARG A 286 -17.31 5.74 -16.81
C ARG A 286 -17.71 4.59 -17.72
N LYS A 287 -18.47 4.89 -18.80
CA LYS A 287 -18.99 3.91 -19.76
C LYS A 287 -18.00 3.57 -20.88
N ASN A 288 -17.06 4.47 -21.13
CA ASN A 288 -16.07 4.35 -22.19
C ASN A 288 -14.70 4.68 -21.61
N TYR A 289 -13.68 4.07 -22.17
CA TYR A 289 -12.30 4.42 -21.86
C TYR A 289 -11.96 5.83 -22.36
N LEU A 290 -11.30 6.58 -21.51
CA LEU A 290 -10.64 7.85 -21.83
C LEU A 290 -9.22 7.75 -21.31
N THR A 291 -8.26 7.90 -22.21
CA THR A 291 -6.84 7.92 -21.81
C THR A 291 -6.57 9.12 -20.92
N ASP A 292 -5.92 8.90 -19.83
CA ASP A 292 -5.43 9.92 -18.90
C ASP A 292 -4.06 9.49 -18.37
N ILE A 293 -3.27 10.43 -17.90
CA ILE A 293 -2.00 10.16 -17.23
C ILE A 293 -2.25 10.36 -15.74
N ASP A 294 -2.23 9.29 -14.99
CA ASP A 294 -2.39 9.31 -13.54
C ASP A 294 -1.13 8.80 -12.83
N ALA A 295 -1.24 8.41 -11.58
CA ALA A 295 -0.12 7.94 -10.76
C ALA A 295 -0.45 6.61 -10.06
N ASP A 296 -1.36 5.79 -10.61
CA ASP A 296 -1.71 4.46 -10.10
C ASP A 296 -2.01 4.42 -8.58
N GLY A 297 -2.64 5.50 -8.06
CA GLY A 297 -2.97 5.64 -6.65
C GLY A 297 -1.90 6.33 -5.81
N ALA A 298 -0.75 6.68 -6.36
CA ALA A 298 0.29 7.40 -5.64
C ALA A 298 -0.11 8.86 -5.33
N PHE A 299 0.58 9.46 -4.35
CA PHE A 299 0.37 10.84 -3.94
C PHE A 299 1.68 11.51 -3.59
N VAL A 300 1.70 12.83 -3.63
CA VAL A 300 2.85 13.62 -3.22
C VAL A 300 2.40 14.92 -2.56
N ILE A 301 2.98 15.24 -1.41
CA ILE A 301 2.75 16.50 -0.70
C ILE A 301 3.50 17.61 -1.39
N ARG A 302 2.80 18.66 -1.80
CA ARG A 302 3.36 19.85 -2.45
C ARG A 302 2.40 21.04 -2.40
N ASN A 303 2.93 22.23 -2.53
CA ASN A 303 2.18 23.49 -2.66
C ASN A 303 2.76 24.35 -3.78
N SER A 304 2.11 25.49 -4.09
CA SER A 304 2.54 26.42 -5.12
C SER A 304 3.85 27.13 -4.80
N ASP A 305 4.19 27.27 -3.52
CA ASP A 305 5.36 28.04 -3.07
C ASP A 305 6.67 27.26 -3.21
N VAL A 306 6.58 25.95 -3.36
CA VAL A 306 7.69 24.99 -3.63
C VAL A 306 8.77 24.95 -2.55
N THR A 307 8.76 25.89 -1.60
CA THR A 307 9.73 25.96 -0.51
C THR A 307 9.16 25.38 0.77
N GLU A 308 9.96 24.58 1.46
CA GLU A 308 9.65 24.09 2.81
C GLU A 308 8.28 23.37 2.92
N ILE A 309 7.93 22.62 1.84
CA ILE A 309 6.63 21.96 1.67
C ILE A 309 6.21 21.09 2.86
N ASN A 310 7.18 20.54 3.59
CA ASN A 310 6.93 19.62 4.69
C ASN A 310 6.14 20.26 5.84
N TYR A 311 6.39 21.54 6.12
CA TYR A 311 5.79 22.27 7.25
C TYR A 311 5.08 23.58 6.85
N THR A 312 4.91 23.84 5.54
CA THR A 312 4.11 24.98 5.04
C THR A 312 2.85 24.55 4.28
N CYS A 313 2.70 23.27 3.93
CA CYS A 313 1.47 22.76 3.33
C CYS A 313 0.35 22.68 4.38
N ASP A 314 -0.80 23.27 4.06
CA ASP A 314 -1.97 23.24 4.95
C ASP A 314 -2.82 21.97 4.74
N TYR A 315 -3.72 21.71 5.66
CA TYR A 315 -4.72 20.66 5.56
C TYR A 315 -6.05 21.23 5.08
N VAL A 316 -6.70 20.49 4.19
CA VAL A 316 -8.02 20.80 3.64
C VAL A 316 -8.97 19.61 3.82
N TRP A 317 -10.27 19.88 3.93
CA TRP A 317 -11.29 18.86 3.91
C TRP A 317 -11.76 18.64 2.47
N VAL A 318 -11.37 17.51 1.89
CA VAL A 318 -11.70 17.14 0.52
C VAL A 318 -13.05 16.46 0.50
N ASN A 319 -14.01 17.03 -0.23
CA ASN A 319 -15.38 16.57 -0.33
C ASN A 319 -15.58 15.81 -1.64
N TYR A 320 -15.50 14.49 -1.58
CA TYR A 320 -15.68 13.61 -2.72
C TYR A 320 -17.15 13.39 -3.04
N GLU A 321 -17.48 13.35 -4.33
CA GLU A 321 -18.82 12.97 -4.80
C GLU A 321 -18.70 12.01 -5.99
N LEU A 322 -19.39 10.86 -5.91
CA LEU A 322 -19.54 9.90 -6.99
C LEU A 322 -21.01 9.77 -7.35
N GLN A 323 -21.39 10.24 -8.53
CA GLN A 323 -22.72 10.16 -9.06
C GLN A 323 -22.98 8.76 -9.64
N SER A 324 -23.71 7.93 -8.89
CA SER A 324 -24.04 6.57 -9.29
C SER A 324 -25.38 6.14 -8.69
N PRO A 325 -26.30 5.60 -9.48
CA PRO A 325 -27.56 5.04 -8.97
C PRO A 325 -27.40 3.66 -8.33
N TRP A 326 -26.27 3.02 -8.54
CA TRP A 326 -25.95 1.72 -7.95
C TRP A 326 -25.62 1.91 -6.47
N GLN A 327 -26.08 0.98 -5.63
CA GLN A 327 -25.87 1.00 -4.17
C GLN A 327 -25.01 -0.19 -3.74
N GLY A 328 -24.08 0.06 -2.82
CA GLY A 328 -23.20 -0.91 -2.21
C GLY A 328 -22.15 -0.23 -1.31
N ASP A 329 -21.29 -0.99 -0.70
CA ASP A 329 -20.21 -0.45 0.14
C ASP A 329 -19.04 -0.01 -0.75
N VAL A 330 -18.94 1.30 -0.97
CA VAL A 330 -17.90 1.95 -1.78
C VAL A 330 -16.90 2.64 -0.87
N TYR A 331 -15.63 2.47 -1.20
CA TYR A 331 -14.49 3.08 -0.52
C TYR A 331 -13.62 3.85 -1.51
N ILE A 332 -12.96 4.90 -1.03
CA ILE A 332 -11.89 5.59 -1.76
C ILE A 332 -10.58 4.88 -1.43
N GLN A 333 -9.79 4.56 -2.45
CA GLN A 333 -8.51 3.87 -2.32
C GLN A 333 -7.41 4.58 -3.09
N GLY A 334 -6.26 4.76 -2.45
CA GLY A 334 -4.99 5.23 -3.00
C GLY A 334 -3.86 4.79 -2.08
N HIS A 335 -2.61 5.05 -2.41
CA HIS A 335 -1.48 4.70 -1.54
C HIS A 335 -1.45 5.51 -0.23
N TRP A 336 -2.25 6.57 -0.14
CA TRP A 336 -2.44 7.42 1.03
C TRP A 336 -3.55 6.95 1.97
N THR A 337 -4.33 5.95 1.56
CA THR A 337 -5.33 5.32 2.43
C THR A 337 -4.68 4.18 3.21
N THR A 338 -5.14 3.96 4.43
CA THR A 338 -4.60 2.92 5.31
C THR A 338 -5.71 2.01 5.80
N ASP A 339 -5.49 0.69 5.80
CA ASP A 339 -6.48 -0.27 6.26
C ASP A 339 -6.79 -0.16 7.75
N ALA A 340 -5.84 0.31 8.55
CA ALA A 340 -6.07 0.56 9.97
C ALA A 340 -7.16 1.63 10.22
N GLN A 341 -7.43 2.48 9.23
CA GLN A 341 -8.47 3.52 9.27
C GLN A 341 -9.45 3.39 8.10
N ARG A 342 -9.66 2.20 7.58
CA ARG A 342 -10.47 1.96 6.37
C ARG A 342 -11.86 2.59 6.42
N GLU A 343 -12.50 2.61 7.57
CA GLU A 343 -13.83 3.20 7.77
C GLU A 343 -13.86 4.70 7.43
N HIS A 344 -12.74 5.41 7.57
CA HIS A 344 -12.64 6.84 7.22
C HIS A 344 -12.70 7.09 5.71
N TYR A 345 -12.49 6.07 4.90
CA TYR A 345 -12.51 6.15 3.44
C TYR A 345 -13.80 5.60 2.83
N GLN A 346 -14.75 5.14 3.67
CA GLN A 346 -16.05 4.69 3.21
C GLN A 346 -16.90 5.88 2.75
N MET A 347 -17.57 5.71 1.61
CA MET A 347 -18.53 6.70 1.09
C MET A 347 -19.93 6.39 1.55
N PHE A 348 -20.69 7.41 1.90
CA PHE A 348 -22.09 7.30 2.30
C PHE A 348 -23.01 7.62 1.12
N TYR A 349 -24.02 6.77 0.88
CA TYR A 349 -24.97 6.97 -0.20
C TYR A 349 -26.06 7.96 0.20
N ASP A 350 -26.21 9.04 -0.59
CA ASP A 350 -27.31 10.01 -0.49
C ASP A 350 -28.48 9.57 -1.40
N GLU A 351 -29.54 9.06 -0.80
CA GLU A 351 -30.74 8.60 -1.51
C GLU A 351 -31.42 9.71 -2.32
N THR A 352 -31.34 10.96 -1.87
CA THR A 352 -31.92 12.10 -2.53
C THR A 352 -31.13 12.53 -3.74
N GLY A 353 -29.82 12.65 -3.57
CA GLY A 353 -28.89 13.05 -4.62
C GLY A 353 -28.52 11.93 -5.59
N LYS A 354 -28.85 10.66 -5.26
CA LYS A 354 -28.39 9.47 -6.00
C LYS A 354 -26.89 9.45 -6.23
N CYS A 355 -26.13 9.80 -5.18
CA CYS A 355 -24.68 9.90 -5.22
C CYS A 355 -24.06 9.42 -3.91
N TYR A 356 -22.81 9.03 -3.98
CA TYR A 356 -21.95 8.74 -2.82
C TYR A 356 -21.20 9.99 -2.41
N ARG A 357 -21.01 10.21 -1.12
CA ARG A 357 -20.23 11.31 -0.56
C ARG A 357 -19.30 10.86 0.54
N ALA A 358 -18.10 11.46 0.57
CA ALA A 358 -17.15 11.35 1.67
C ALA A 358 -16.43 12.67 1.86
N THR A 359 -16.05 12.98 3.10
CA THR A 359 -15.23 14.13 3.42
C THR A 359 -13.98 13.64 4.17
N ILE A 360 -12.80 13.88 3.62
CA ILE A 360 -11.52 13.39 4.15
C ILE A 360 -10.57 14.57 4.33
N MET A 361 -9.94 14.64 5.50
CA MET A 361 -8.89 15.63 5.78
C MET A 361 -7.59 15.19 5.11
N GLN A 362 -7.05 16.01 4.20
CA GLN A 362 -5.83 15.74 3.44
C GLN A 362 -4.92 16.96 3.42
N LYS A 363 -3.60 16.72 3.42
CA LYS A 363 -2.60 17.78 3.26
C LYS A 363 -2.56 18.26 1.82
N GLN A 364 -2.20 19.52 1.56
CA GLN A 364 -1.99 20.02 0.21
C GLN A 364 -1.05 19.11 -0.57
N GLY A 365 -1.39 18.83 -1.84
CA GLY A 365 -0.62 17.93 -2.67
C GLY A 365 -1.40 17.42 -3.88
N TYR A 366 -0.76 16.52 -4.59
CA TYR A 366 -1.36 15.73 -5.67
C TYR A 366 -1.80 14.38 -5.12
N TYR A 367 -3.00 13.93 -5.51
CA TYR A 367 -3.60 12.67 -5.07
C TYR A 367 -4.19 11.92 -6.26
N SER A 368 -3.75 10.66 -6.41
CA SER A 368 -4.36 9.70 -7.32
C SER A 368 -5.19 8.71 -6.50
N TYR A 369 -6.40 8.35 -6.98
CA TYR A 369 -7.33 7.50 -6.25
C TYR A 369 -8.31 6.78 -7.17
N GLN A 370 -8.91 5.71 -6.67
CA GLN A 370 -10.01 5.00 -7.32
C GLN A 370 -11.13 4.70 -6.32
N TYR A 371 -12.30 4.34 -6.82
CA TYR A 371 -13.35 3.78 -6.01
C TYR A 371 -13.27 2.25 -6.05
N VAL A 372 -13.44 1.62 -4.89
CA VAL A 372 -13.41 0.16 -4.74
C VAL A 372 -14.56 -0.34 -3.88
N LEU A 373 -14.92 -1.61 -4.07
CA LEU A 373 -15.85 -2.30 -3.17
C LEU A 373 -15.13 -2.74 -1.90
N GLN A 374 -15.88 -3.16 -0.89
CA GLN A 374 -15.33 -3.64 0.38
C GLN A 374 -14.28 -4.77 0.20
N ASN A 375 -14.43 -5.60 -0.81
CA ASN A 375 -13.53 -6.71 -1.14
C ASN A 375 -12.40 -6.34 -2.13
N GLY A 376 -12.21 -5.06 -2.43
CA GLY A 376 -11.23 -4.58 -3.42
C GLY A 376 -11.72 -4.65 -4.88
N GLY A 377 -12.90 -5.20 -5.14
CA GLY A 377 -13.45 -5.28 -6.49
C GLY A 377 -13.79 -3.92 -7.10
N ILE A 378 -13.89 -3.88 -8.43
CA ILE A 378 -14.22 -2.68 -9.20
C ILE A 378 -15.73 -2.41 -9.13
N PRO A 379 -16.19 -1.24 -8.67
CA PRO A 379 -17.60 -0.90 -8.70
C PRO A 379 -18.07 -0.64 -10.13
N PRO A 380 -19.38 -0.84 -10.44
CA PRO A 380 -19.90 -0.65 -11.79
C PRO A 380 -19.73 0.77 -12.37
N SER A 381 -19.46 1.75 -11.50
CA SER A 381 -19.20 3.14 -11.91
C SER A 381 -17.85 3.36 -12.56
N GLU A 382 -16.86 2.50 -12.27
CA GLU A 382 -15.48 2.68 -12.74
C GLU A 382 -15.26 2.16 -14.16
N GLY A 383 -15.94 1.11 -14.58
CA GLY A 383 -15.67 0.41 -15.83
C GLY A 383 -14.43 -0.48 -15.73
N ASN A 384 -14.14 -1.22 -16.82
CA ASN A 384 -13.02 -2.15 -16.89
C ASN A 384 -12.57 -2.27 -18.34
N PHE A 385 -11.43 -1.67 -18.69
CA PHE A 385 -11.01 -1.45 -20.08
C PHE A 385 -9.58 -1.93 -20.30
N PHE A 386 -9.37 -2.77 -21.30
CA PHE A 386 -8.04 -3.33 -21.61
C PHE A 386 -6.96 -2.27 -21.88
N GLN A 387 -7.35 -1.06 -22.33
CA GLN A 387 -6.45 0.04 -22.66
C GLN A 387 -5.83 0.71 -21.43
N THR A 388 -6.35 0.44 -20.22
CA THR A 388 -5.88 1.07 -18.99
C THR A 388 -4.37 0.90 -18.82
N GLU A 389 -3.66 2.01 -18.56
CA GLU A 389 -2.26 1.93 -18.13
C GLU A 389 -2.20 1.29 -16.74
N ASN A 390 -1.38 0.28 -16.56
CA ASN A 390 -1.18 -0.37 -15.27
C ASN A 390 0.28 -0.71 -15.04
N CYS A 391 0.71 -0.56 -13.79
CA CYS A 391 2.01 -1.02 -13.33
C CYS A 391 1.89 -2.46 -12.79
N TYR A 392 2.81 -3.33 -13.17
CA TYR A 392 2.90 -4.69 -12.63
C TYR A 392 4.22 -4.90 -11.92
N GLN A 393 4.16 -5.52 -10.74
CA GLN A 393 5.32 -5.81 -9.92
C GLN A 393 5.43 -7.31 -9.69
N ALA A 394 6.66 -7.83 -9.78
CA ALA A 394 7.01 -9.19 -9.40
C ALA A 394 8.12 -9.19 -8.35
N LEU A 395 7.92 -9.93 -7.27
CA LEU A 395 8.85 -10.16 -6.18
C LEU A 395 9.18 -11.65 -6.12
N VAL A 396 10.44 -11.99 -5.92
CA VAL A 396 10.90 -13.36 -5.77
C VAL A 396 11.68 -13.51 -4.48
N TYR A 397 11.22 -14.43 -3.64
CA TYR A 397 11.88 -14.80 -2.40
C TYR A 397 12.54 -16.16 -2.55
N TYR A 398 13.68 -16.31 -1.89
CA TYR A 398 14.44 -17.55 -1.86
C TYR A 398 14.83 -17.92 -0.43
N ARG A 399 14.62 -19.19 -0.09
CA ARG A 399 15.09 -19.82 1.15
C ARG A 399 15.76 -21.15 0.84
N GLY A 400 17.07 -21.12 0.68
CA GLY A 400 17.86 -22.33 0.40
C GLY A 400 17.91 -23.30 1.58
N LEU A 401 18.35 -24.51 1.32
CA LEU A 401 18.48 -25.55 2.32
C LEU A 401 19.31 -25.08 3.53
N GLY A 402 18.72 -25.12 4.73
CA GLY A 402 19.36 -24.69 5.98
C GLY A 402 19.30 -23.18 6.25
N ALA A 403 18.70 -22.39 5.35
CA ALA A 403 18.41 -20.98 5.63
C ALA A 403 17.25 -20.84 6.62
N ARG A 404 17.34 -19.84 7.50
CA ARG A 404 16.38 -19.62 8.59
C ARG A 404 15.26 -18.65 8.24
N THR A 405 15.39 -17.90 7.14
CA THR A 405 14.40 -16.90 6.70
C THR A 405 14.37 -16.77 5.18
N TRP A 406 13.30 -16.19 4.65
CA TRP A 406 13.15 -15.84 3.26
C TRP A 406 13.93 -14.57 2.92
N ARG A 407 14.73 -14.62 1.87
CA ARG A 407 15.47 -13.49 1.31
C ARG A 407 14.75 -12.97 0.07
N LEU A 408 14.53 -11.67 -0.05
CA LEU A 408 14.03 -11.08 -1.29
C LEU A 408 15.19 -10.98 -2.29
N VAL A 409 15.19 -11.84 -3.32
CA VAL A 409 16.31 -12.04 -4.25
C VAL A 409 16.05 -11.54 -5.66
N GLY A 410 14.84 -11.09 -5.95
CA GLY A 410 14.48 -10.50 -7.23
C GLY A 410 13.30 -9.54 -7.11
N TYR A 411 13.37 -8.46 -7.87
CA TYR A 411 12.28 -7.50 -8.04
C TYR A 411 12.25 -7.00 -9.49
N ARG A 412 11.07 -6.88 -10.05
CA ARG A 412 10.85 -6.28 -11.36
C ARG A 412 9.52 -5.55 -11.40
N GLY A 413 9.55 -4.29 -11.84
CA GLY A 413 8.37 -3.52 -12.21
C GLY A 413 8.32 -3.27 -13.71
N ILE A 414 7.12 -3.27 -14.30
CA ILE A 414 6.86 -2.85 -15.67
C ILE A 414 5.58 -2.03 -15.74
N VAL A 415 5.48 -1.20 -16.77
CA VAL A 415 4.25 -0.46 -17.11
C VAL A 415 3.72 -0.99 -18.44
N LEU A 416 2.45 -1.37 -18.50
CA LEU A 416 1.73 -1.64 -19.74
C LEU A 416 1.02 -0.35 -20.17
N ARG A 417 1.43 0.17 -21.32
CA ARG A 417 0.85 1.36 -21.94
C ARG A 417 0.13 1.01 -23.22
#